data_27c5aadd9e98faedc2cc165e19d701aa
#
_entry.id   27c5aadd9e98faedc2cc165e19d701aa
#
_cell.length_a   1.000
_cell.length_b   1.000
_cell.length_c   1.000
_cell.angle_alpha   90.00
_cell.angle_beta   90.00
_cell.angle_gamma   90.00
#
_symmetry.space_group_name_H-M   'P 1'
#
loop_
_entity.id
_entity.type
_entity.pdbx_description
1 polymer ?
#
loop_
_entity_poly.entity_id
_entity_poly.type
_entity_poly.pdbx_seq_one_letter_code
_entity_poly.pdbx_strand_id
1 'polypeptide(L)'
;MTTSVDASIRVAETGDLAFLAESHRLGHSAIANARGGDLDIALRGRPEPIEESFAASLDEEHTHVLIGEVAGVPVGYLVGTVELLRTGDHIFRVSDLWVHPNARGIGTGGELMRKAMDIARGAGCIGIDARALPGDRVTKNFFESFGLVARTIEVHKSL
;
A
#
# COMPACT_ATOMS: atom_id res chain seq x y z
N MET A 1 14.36 6.05 30.22
CA MET A 1 13.20 5.30 29.67
C MET A 1 12.96 5.76 28.26
N THR A 2 13.29 4.95 27.29
CA THR A 2 12.92 5.21 25.89
C THR A 2 11.43 4.87 25.79
N THR A 3 10.59 5.87 25.66
CA THR A 3 9.18 5.64 25.33
C THR A 3 9.17 5.01 23.94
N SER A 4 8.90 3.70 23.86
CA SER A 4 8.60 3.05 22.58
C SER A 4 7.38 3.74 22.03
N VAL A 5 7.55 4.44 20.93
CA VAL A 5 6.41 5.03 20.21
C VAL A 5 5.84 3.90 19.37
N ASP A 6 4.81 3.25 19.89
CA ASP A 6 4.20 2.11 19.22
C ASP A 6 3.30 2.59 18.07
N ALA A 7 3.51 2.00 16.91
CA ALA A 7 2.61 2.14 15.79
C ALA A 7 1.36 1.27 16.01
N SER A 8 0.19 1.79 15.75
CA SER A 8 -1.07 1.06 15.76
C SER A 8 -1.71 1.06 14.38
N ILE A 9 -2.45 -0.01 14.06
CA ILE A 9 -3.14 -0.16 12.78
C ILE A 9 -4.62 -0.31 13.01
N ARG A 10 -5.40 0.46 12.26
CA ARG A 10 -6.86 0.36 12.23
C ARG A 10 -7.40 0.36 10.81
N VAL A 11 -8.65 -0.01 10.65
CA VAL A 11 -9.38 0.15 9.39
C VAL A 11 -9.65 1.65 9.17
N ALA A 12 -9.55 2.09 7.92
CA ALA A 12 -9.87 3.47 7.56
C ALA A 12 -11.38 3.73 7.62
N GLU A 13 -11.73 4.97 7.93
CA GLU A 13 -13.11 5.47 7.99
C GLU A 13 -13.26 6.69 7.05
N THR A 14 -14.51 7.12 6.84
CA THR A 14 -14.80 8.29 5.99
C THR A 14 -14.09 9.56 6.46
N GLY A 15 -13.81 9.68 7.76
CA GLY A 15 -13.04 10.78 8.33
C GLY A 15 -11.57 10.81 7.90
N ASP A 16 -11.04 9.71 7.32
CA ASP A 16 -9.67 9.61 6.87
C ASP A 16 -9.45 10.04 5.40
N LEU A 17 -10.51 10.32 4.66
CA LEU A 17 -10.43 10.58 3.21
C LEU A 17 -9.47 11.71 2.85
N ALA A 18 -9.46 12.79 3.62
CA ALA A 18 -8.53 13.91 3.39
C ALA A 18 -7.07 13.50 3.60
N PHE A 19 -6.78 12.75 4.66
CA PHE A 19 -5.45 12.21 4.93
C PHE A 19 -5.00 11.23 3.83
N LEU A 20 -5.88 10.32 3.41
CA LEU A 20 -5.60 9.35 2.36
C LEU A 20 -5.29 10.02 1.03
N ALA A 21 -6.09 11.01 0.64
CA ALA A 21 -5.91 11.73 -0.62
C ALA A 21 -4.61 12.55 -0.62
N GLU A 22 -4.32 13.27 0.45
CA GLU A 22 -3.07 14.03 0.58
C GLU A 22 -1.85 13.11 0.55
N SER A 23 -1.87 12.03 1.33
CA SER A 23 -0.81 11.03 1.38
C SER A 23 -0.57 10.37 0.02
N HIS A 24 -1.64 10.06 -0.71
CA HIS A 24 -1.56 9.51 -2.05
C HIS A 24 -0.88 10.48 -3.03
N ARG A 25 -1.27 11.76 -3.01
CA ARG A 25 -0.64 12.79 -3.85
C ARG A 25 0.84 12.97 -3.53
N LEU A 26 1.21 12.97 -2.25
CA LEU A 26 2.61 13.03 -1.82
C LEU A 26 3.41 11.80 -2.30
N GLY A 27 2.84 10.60 -2.18
CA GLY A 27 3.44 9.37 -2.66
C GLY A 27 3.64 9.37 -4.18
N HIS A 28 2.65 9.78 -4.95
CA HIS A 28 2.75 9.91 -6.40
C HIS A 28 3.80 10.95 -6.82
N SER A 29 3.81 12.10 -6.17
CA SER A 29 4.83 13.14 -6.44
C SER A 29 6.25 12.62 -6.21
N ALA A 30 6.44 11.78 -5.22
CA ALA A 30 7.75 11.18 -4.92
C ALA A 30 8.23 10.19 -5.99
N ILE A 31 7.30 9.48 -6.65
CA ILE A 31 7.64 8.46 -7.66
C ILE A 31 7.55 8.96 -9.10
N ALA A 32 6.94 10.11 -9.35
CA ALA A 32 6.71 10.63 -10.70
C ALA A 32 7.99 10.76 -11.54
N ASN A 33 9.10 11.11 -10.90
CA ASN A 33 10.42 11.23 -11.54
C ASN A 33 11.26 9.95 -11.48
N ALA A 34 10.75 8.89 -10.81
CA ALA A 34 11.43 7.61 -10.80
C ALA A 34 11.29 6.91 -12.17
N ARG A 35 12.20 6.02 -12.49
CA ARG A 35 12.16 5.27 -13.75
C ARG A 35 10.87 4.46 -13.86
N GLY A 36 10.05 4.81 -14.85
CA GLY A 36 8.73 4.19 -15.09
C GLY A 36 7.61 4.69 -14.17
N GLY A 37 7.88 5.66 -13.28
CA GLY A 37 6.91 6.14 -12.30
C GLY A 37 5.75 6.90 -12.92
N ASP A 38 6.01 7.77 -13.87
CA ASP A 38 4.99 8.54 -14.60
C ASP A 38 4.04 7.61 -15.39
N LEU A 39 4.57 6.62 -16.07
CA LEU A 39 3.78 5.63 -16.79
C LEU A 39 2.99 4.72 -15.83
N ASP A 40 3.59 4.33 -14.71
CA ASP A 40 2.89 3.54 -13.69
C ASP A 40 1.72 4.31 -13.08
N ILE A 41 1.89 5.58 -12.78
CA ILE A 41 0.82 6.48 -12.33
C ILE A 41 -0.29 6.58 -13.39
N ALA A 42 0.07 6.76 -14.66
CA ALA A 42 -0.89 6.87 -15.75
C ALA A 42 -1.72 5.58 -15.95
N LEU A 43 -1.09 4.42 -15.77
CA LEU A 43 -1.73 3.12 -15.95
C LEU A 43 -2.55 2.68 -14.73
N ARG A 44 -2.09 2.99 -13.51
CA ARG A 44 -2.58 2.36 -12.28
C ARG A 44 -2.86 3.34 -11.15
N GLY A 45 -2.67 4.64 -11.39
CA GLY A 45 -3.01 5.69 -10.43
C GLY A 45 -4.50 5.72 -10.15
N ARG A 46 -4.87 6.21 -8.96
CA ARG A 46 -6.27 6.42 -8.63
C ARG A 46 -6.88 7.52 -9.49
N PRO A 47 -8.13 7.35 -9.96
CA PRO A 47 -8.82 8.41 -10.70
C PRO A 47 -9.11 9.62 -9.79
N GLU A 48 -9.11 10.80 -10.37
CA GLU A 48 -9.60 12.00 -9.71
C GLU A 48 -11.15 12.03 -9.74
N PRO A 49 -11.83 12.57 -8.72
CA PRO A 49 -11.25 13.07 -7.46
C PRO A 49 -10.73 11.94 -6.55
N ILE A 50 -9.52 12.09 -6.02
CA ILE A 50 -8.88 11.04 -5.22
C ILE A 50 -9.70 10.66 -3.98
N GLU A 51 -10.33 11.64 -3.33
CA GLU A 51 -11.21 11.42 -2.17
C GLU A 51 -12.37 10.48 -2.51
N GLU A 52 -13.01 10.65 -3.66
CA GLU A 52 -14.11 9.79 -4.14
C GLU A 52 -13.60 8.38 -4.47
N SER A 53 -12.41 8.28 -5.04
CA SER A 53 -11.77 6.98 -5.31
C SER A 53 -11.49 6.21 -4.01
N PHE A 54 -11.05 6.87 -2.95
CA PHE A 54 -10.89 6.23 -1.64
C PHE A 54 -12.23 5.89 -1.00
N ALA A 55 -13.24 6.77 -1.09
CA ALA A 55 -14.58 6.48 -0.61
C ALA A 55 -15.15 5.21 -1.25
N ALA A 56 -14.99 5.06 -2.56
CA ALA A 56 -15.38 3.83 -3.27
C ALA A 56 -14.62 2.60 -2.74
N SER A 57 -13.31 2.74 -2.46
CA SER A 57 -12.52 1.64 -1.88
C SER A 57 -12.97 1.24 -0.48
N LEU A 58 -13.48 2.19 0.33
CA LEU A 58 -14.04 1.87 1.66
C LEU A 58 -15.34 1.06 1.57
N ASP A 59 -16.10 1.23 0.51
CA ASP A 59 -17.39 0.54 0.28
C ASP A 59 -17.22 -0.84 -0.40
N GLU A 60 -16.05 -1.15 -0.94
CA GLU A 60 -15.78 -2.43 -1.60
C GLU A 60 -15.52 -3.55 -0.60
N GLU A 61 -16.30 -4.63 -0.68
CA GLU A 61 -16.26 -5.78 0.24
C GLU A 61 -14.88 -6.45 0.31
N HIS A 62 -14.18 -6.54 -0.81
CA HIS A 62 -12.89 -7.25 -0.92
C HIS A 62 -11.67 -6.33 -0.85
N THR A 63 -11.88 -5.04 -0.66
CA THR A 63 -10.83 -4.04 -0.52
C THR A 63 -10.68 -3.61 0.93
N HIS A 64 -9.45 -3.62 1.40
CA HIS A 64 -9.07 -3.25 2.75
C HIS A 64 -8.22 -2.00 2.71
N VAL A 65 -8.69 -0.94 3.36
CA VAL A 65 -7.94 0.30 3.56
C VAL A 65 -7.55 0.40 5.03
N LEU A 66 -6.25 0.42 5.28
CA LEU A 66 -5.68 0.44 6.63
C LEU A 66 -4.97 1.75 6.89
N ILE A 67 -5.12 2.28 8.09
CA ILE A 67 -4.41 3.45 8.60
C ILE A 67 -3.38 3.00 9.62
N GLY A 68 -2.15 3.46 9.46
CA GLY A 68 -1.10 3.36 10.46
C GLY A 68 -0.98 4.66 11.24
N GLU A 69 -1.02 4.55 12.55
CA GLU A 69 -0.98 5.69 13.48
C GLU A 69 0.21 5.60 14.42
N VAL A 70 0.69 6.77 14.82
CA VAL A 70 1.66 6.92 15.90
C VAL A 70 1.08 7.91 16.90
N ALA A 71 0.92 7.49 18.16
CA ALA A 71 0.28 8.29 19.20
C ALA A 71 -1.12 8.82 18.78
N GLY A 72 -1.90 8.01 18.05
CA GLY A 72 -3.23 8.38 17.57
C GLY A 72 -3.26 9.32 16.36
N VAL A 73 -2.10 9.62 15.77
CA VAL A 73 -1.99 10.48 14.59
C VAL A 73 -1.74 9.62 13.35
N PRO A 74 -2.56 9.70 12.29
CA PRO A 74 -2.34 9.00 11.04
C PRO A 74 -1.01 9.41 10.39
N VAL A 75 -0.16 8.43 10.09
CA VAL A 75 1.17 8.66 9.49
C VAL A 75 1.44 7.78 8.28
N GLY A 76 0.55 6.84 7.98
CA GLY A 76 0.69 5.96 6.82
C GLY A 76 -0.60 5.22 6.51
N TYR A 77 -0.64 4.58 5.35
CA TYR A 77 -1.78 3.78 4.93
C TYR A 77 -1.35 2.63 4.02
N LEU A 78 -2.20 1.63 3.93
CA LEU A 78 -2.09 0.52 2.99
C LEU A 78 -3.47 0.25 2.38
N VAL A 79 -3.51 -0.01 1.08
CA VAL A 79 -4.69 -0.55 0.40
C VAL A 79 -4.34 -1.90 -0.19
N GLY A 80 -5.19 -2.88 0.05
CA GLY A 80 -5.06 -4.20 -0.53
C GLY A 80 -6.42 -4.81 -0.84
N THR A 81 -6.46 -5.63 -1.88
CA THR A 81 -7.68 -6.27 -2.37
C THR A 81 -7.50 -7.78 -2.45
N VAL A 82 -8.49 -8.53 -1.99
CA VAL A 82 -8.58 -9.99 -2.21
C VAL A 82 -9.12 -10.23 -3.61
N GLU A 83 -8.30 -10.82 -4.46
CA GLU A 83 -8.65 -11.12 -5.86
C GLU A 83 -8.85 -12.62 -6.07
N LEU A 84 -9.91 -12.98 -6.80
CA LEU A 84 -10.18 -14.35 -7.22
C LEU A 84 -9.33 -14.69 -8.45
N LEU A 85 -8.59 -15.78 -8.37
CA LEU A 85 -7.82 -16.33 -9.48
C LEU A 85 -8.68 -17.27 -10.35
N ARG A 86 -8.22 -17.53 -11.57
CA ARG A 86 -8.87 -18.48 -12.48
C ARG A 86 -8.92 -19.91 -11.95
N THR A 87 -8.02 -20.24 -11.04
CA THR A 87 -7.98 -21.54 -10.36
C THR A 87 -9.07 -21.71 -9.30
N GLY A 88 -9.74 -20.62 -8.90
CA GLY A 88 -10.66 -20.59 -7.77
C GLY A 88 -9.99 -20.18 -6.45
N ASP A 89 -8.66 -20.10 -6.42
CA ASP A 89 -7.91 -19.59 -5.27
C ASP A 89 -8.01 -18.06 -5.17
N HIS A 90 -7.57 -17.51 -4.05
CA HIS A 90 -7.49 -16.07 -3.83
C HIS A 90 -6.05 -15.61 -3.62
N ILE A 91 -5.75 -14.40 -4.05
CA ILE A 91 -4.51 -13.69 -3.77
C ILE A 91 -4.83 -12.32 -3.17
N PHE A 92 -4.01 -11.85 -2.25
CA PHE A 92 -4.12 -10.50 -1.73
C PHE A 92 -3.16 -9.59 -2.50
N ARG A 93 -3.67 -8.53 -3.11
CA ARG A 93 -2.85 -7.58 -3.87
C ARG A 93 -2.77 -6.25 -3.15
N VAL A 94 -1.58 -5.87 -2.73
CA VAL A 94 -1.29 -4.53 -2.19
C VAL A 94 -1.14 -3.57 -3.36
N SER A 95 -2.04 -2.59 -3.45
CA SER A 95 -2.01 -1.54 -4.47
C SER A 95 -1.30 -0.27 -4.00
N ASP A 96 -1.43 0.05 -2.72
CA ASP A 96 -0.83 1.24 -2.12
C ASP A 96 -0.19 0.88 -0.77
N LEU A 97 0.98 1.40 -0.54
CA LEU A 97 1.64 1.42 0.77
C LEU A 97 2.48 2.69 0.87
N TRP A 98 2.14 3.53 1.82
CA TRP A 98 2.86 4.78 2.04
C TRP A 98 2.97 5.10 3.52
N VAL A 99 4.10 5.65 3.91
CA VAL A 99 4.36 6.17 5.27
C VAL A 99 5.00 7.54 5.12
N HIS A 100 4.49 8.50 5.88
CA HIS A 100 5.03 9.85 5.92
C HIS A 100 6.54 9.82 6.15
N PRO A 101 7.36 10.58 5.38
CA PRO A 101 8.83 10.55 5.50
C PRO A 101 9.35 10.73 6.93
N ASN A 102 8.73 11.61 7.71
CA ASN A 102 9.13 11.88 9.10
C ASN A 102 8.75 10.75 10.08
N ALA A 103 7.89 9.83 9.67
CA ALA A 103 7.47 8.66 10.47
C ALA A 103 8.12 7.35 9.99
N ARG A 104 8.99 7.41 9.00
CA ARG A 104 9.73 6.23 8.54
C ARG A 104 10.75 5.80 9.59
N GLY A 105 10.98 4.48 9.66
CA GLY A 105 11.90 3.90 10.66
C GLY A 105 11.28 3.64 12.03
N ILE A 106 10.02 4.06 12.29
CA ILE A 106 9.30 3.78 13.54
C ILE A 106 8.64 2.38 13.51
N GLY A 107 8.52 1.76 12.33
CA GLY A 107 7.94 0.43 12.18
C GLY A 107 6.50 0.43 11.63
N THR A 108 5.89 1.58 11.38
CA THR A 108 4.50 1.69 10.89
C THR A 108 4.26 0.92 9.59
N GLY A 109 5.18 1.01 8.62
CA GLY A 109 5.09 0.24 7.36
C GLY A 109 5.10 -1.26 7.60
N GLY A 110 5.93 -1.72 8.53
CA GLY A 110 6.00 -3.13 8.93
C GLY A 110 4.71 -3.61 9.58
N GLU A 111 4.10 -2.82 10.46
CA GLU A 111 2.84 -3.17 11.09
C GLU A 111 1.68 -3.18 10.08
N LEU A 112 1.64 -2.22 9.15
CA LEU A 112 0.67 -2.23 8.03
C LEU A 112 0.80 -3.52 7.21
N MET A 113 2.03 -3.91 6.87
CA MET A 113 2.27 -5.13 6.08
C MET A 113 1.90 -6.40 6.85
N ARG A 114 2.21 -6.50 8.15
CA ARG A 114 1.81 -7.64 9.00
C ARG A 114 0.30 -7.76 9.07
N LYS A 115 -0.41 -6.64 9.25
CA LYS A 115 -1.87 -6.62 9.25
C LYS A 115 -2.47 -7.06 7.92
N ALA A 116 -1.90 -6.62 6.80
CA ALA A 116 -2.30 -7.06 5.46
C ALA A 116 -2.08 -8.58 5.28
N MET A 117 -0.96 -9.11 5.74
CA MET A 117 -0.70 -10.57 5.70
C MET A 117 -1.67 -11.37 6.57
N ASP A 118 -2.07 -10.85 7.72
CA ASP A 118 -3.07 -11.49 8.59
C ASP A 118 -4.45 -11.49 7.94
N ILE A 119 -4.84 -10.40 7.29
CA ILE A 119 -6.08 -10.33 6.50
C ILE A 119 -6.04 -11.34 5.35
N ALA A 120 -4.93 -11.39 4.62
CA ALA A 120 -4.75 -12.33 3.52
C ALA A 120 -4.89 -13.79 3.97
N ARG A 121 -4.27 -14.16 5.10
CA ARG A 121 -4.40 -15.51 5.70
C ARG A 121 -5.83 -15.80 6.13
N GLY A 122 -6.47 -14.83 6.80
CA GLY A 122 -7.87 -14.96 7.24
C GLY A 122 -8.86 -15.10 6.09
N ALA A 123 -8.57 -14.51 4.93
CA ALA A 123 -9.35 -14.63 3.71
C ALA A 123 -9.01 -15.90 2.89
N GLY A 124 -8.11 -16.74 3.36
CA GLY A 124 -7.70 -17.96 2.65
C GLY A 124 -6.87 -17.72 1.39
N CYS A 125 -6.21 -16.55 1.30
CA CYS A 125 -5.34 -16.27 0.15
C CYS A 125 -4.12 -17.20 0.12
N ILE A 126 -3.76 -17.65 -1.07
CA ILE A 126 -2.57 -18.49 -1.29
C ILE A 126 -1.28 -17.68 -1.38
N GLY A 127 -1.36 -16.37 -1.48
CA GLY A 127 -0.22 -15.48 -1.58
C GLY A 127 -0.59 -14.01 -1.45
N ILE A 128 0.43 -13.19 -1.35
CA ILE A 128 0.33 -11.73 -1.32
C ILE A 128 1.29 -11.14 -2.35
N ASP A 129 0.78 -10.24 -3.17
CA ASP A 129 1.54 -9.50 -4.17
C ASP A 129 1.66 -8.03 -3.79
N ALA A 130 2.81 -7.46 -4.10
CA ALA A 130 3.04 -6.03 -4.07
C ALA A 130 3.90 -5.64 -5.28
N ARG A 131 4.06 -4.33 -5.52
CA ARG A 131 4.85 -3.83 -6.65
C ARG A 131 5.86 -2.81 -6.18
N ALA A 132 7.03 -2.83 -6.83
CA ALA A 132 8.06 -1.83 -6.67
C ALA A 132 8.54 -1.40 -8.06
N LEU A 133 8.90 -0.12 -8.22
CA LEU A 133 9.49 0.39 -9.45
C LEU A 133 10.94 -0.09 -9.59
N PRO A 134 11.45 -0.25 -10.84
CA PRO A 134 12.85 -0.52 -11.07
C PRO A 134 13.72 0.58 -10.44
N GLY A 135 14.73 0.20 -9.68
CA GLY A 135 15.61 1.13 -8.99
C GLY A 135 15.11 1.61 -7.61
N ASP A 136 13.85 1.40 -7.28
CA ASP A 136 13.35 1.61 -5.91
C ASP A 136 13.76 0.45 -5.00
N ARG A 137 15.04 0.46 -4.63
CA ARG A 137 15.62 -0.59 -3.78
C ARG A 137 15.05 -0.58 -2.37
N VAL A 138 14.66 0.58 -1.86
CA VAL A 138 14.11 0.71 -0.50
C VAL A 138 12.79 -0.05 -0.41
N THR A 139 11.87 0.19 -1.33
CA THR A 139 10.58 -0.52 -1.39
C THR A 139 10.77 -2.01 -1.67
N LYS A 140 11.66 -2.36 -2.61
CA LYS A 140 11.96 -3.76 -2.91
C LYS A 140 12.51 -4.51 -1.69
N ASN A 141 13.52 -3.95 -1.03
CA ASN A 141 14.11 -4.55 0.18
C ASN A 141 13.10 -4.66 1.32
N PHE A 142 12.21 -3.68 1.45
CA PHE A 142 11.13 -3.74 2.42
C PHE A 142 10.23 -4.96 2.18
N PHE A 143 9.74 -5.18 0.96
CA PHE A 143 8.93 -6.35 0.65
C PHE A 143 9.70 -7.67 0.79
N GLU A 144 10.97 -7.71 0.37
CA GLU A 144 11.82 -8.90 0.55
C GLU A 144 12.02 -9.26 2.02
N SER A 145 12.04 -8.27 2.93
CA SER A 145 12.12 -8.52 4.38
C SER A 145 10.92 -9.28 4.94
N PHE A 146 9.77 -9.26 4.23
CA PHE A 146 8.58 -10.06 4.54
C PHE A 146 8.50 -11.37 3.76
N GLY A 147 9.53 -11.73 3.02
CA GLY A 147 9.60 -12.97 2.24
C GLY A 147 8.98 -12.87 0.85
N LEU A 148 8.60 -11.68 0.37
CA LEU A 148 8.15 -11.51 -1.00
C LEU A 148 9.35 -11.62 -1.94
N VAL A 149 9.16 -12.32 -3.06
CA VAL A 149 10.18 -12.48 -4.11
C VAL A 149 9.63 -11.99 -5.44
N ALA A 150 10.51 -11.45 -6.28
CA ALA A 150 10.11 -11.00 -7.61
C ALA A 150 9.62 -12.19 -8.44
N ARG A 151 8.37 -12.11 -8.94
CA ARG A 151 7.76 -13.16 -9.80
C ARG A 151 7.43 -12.68 -11.21
N THR A 152 7.49 -11.37 -11.47
CA THR A 152 7.17 -10.77 -12.77
C THR A 152 8.03 -9.54 -12.99
N ILE A 153 8.45 -9.33 -14.22
CA ILE A 153 9.13 -8.10 -14.67
C ILE A 153 8.38 -7.57 -15.88
N GLU A 154 7.92 -6.35 -15.83
CA GLU A 154 7.35 -5.63 -16.98
C GLU A 154 8.45 -4.87 -17.71
N VAL A 155 8.48 -4.98 -19.04
CA VAL A 155 9.43 -4.26 -19.89
C VAL A 155 8.69 -3.30 -20.80
N HIS A 156 9.27 -2.13 -21.04
CA HIS A 156 8.65 -1.06 -21.80
C HIS A 156 9.61 -0.44 -22.79
N LYS A 157 9.08 -0.04 -23.95
CA LYS A 157 9.76 0.76 -24.96
C LYS A 157 8.82 1.86 -25.43
N SER A 158 9.27 3.11 -25.36
CA SER A 158 8.56 4.22 -26.01
C SER A 158 8.71 4.14 -27.54
N LEU A 159 7.63 4.45 -28.26
CA LEU A 159 7.56 4.44 -29.73
C LEU A 159 7.53 5.86 -30.28
#